data_2a90ab96f831ba48898902221d359ffb
#
_entry.id   2a90ab96f831ba48898902221d359ffb
#
_cell.length_a   1.000
_cell.length_b   1.000
_cell.length_c   1.000
_cell.angle_alpha   90.00
_cell.angle_beta   90.00
_cell.angle_gamma   90.00
#
_symmetry.space_group_name_H-M   'P 1'
#
loop_
_entity.id
_entity.type
_entity.pdbx_description
1 polymer ?
#
loop_
_entity_poly.entity_id
_entity_poly.type
_entity_poly.pdbx_seq_one_letter_code
_entity_poly.pdbx_strand_id
1 'polypeptide(L)'
;MSFELPSLPYANDALAPYMSAETLDFHHGKHHQTYVTNLNNLLKDHELQSSSLEDIVVKASKDASMTGIFNNAGQHWNHILFWQCMKPNGGGPIPSELEGRLNNDFGSVEQFKEAFIQAGTTQFGSGWAWLAIDNGKLVVTKSPNASNPLVDGMKPILGCDVWEHSYYIDYRNKRPDYLKAFLDSLVNWEFVASQLD
;
A
#
# COMPACT_ATOMS: atom_id res chain seq x y z
N MET A 1 22.97 2.64 7.82
CA MET A 1 22.41 2.43 6.46
C MET A 1 21.41 3.55 6.24
N SER A 2 21.28 4.12 5.04
CA SER A 2 20.25 5.12 4.75
C SER A 2 19.25 4.51 3.76
N PHE A 3 17.97 4.82 3.93
CA PHE A 3 16.92 4.47 2.99
C PHE A 3 16.92 5.44 1.81
N GLU A 4 16.49 4.97 0.65
CA GLU A 4 16.39 5.77 -0.57
C GLU A 4 14.95 5.70 -1.12
N LEU A 5 14.53 6.75 -1.79
CA LEU A 5 13.27 6.74 -2.54
C LEU A 5 13.43 5.78 -3.72
N PRO A 6 12.70 4.66 -3.80
CA PRO A 6 12.78 3.78 -4.96
C PRO A 6 12.21 4.48 -6.19
N SER A 7 12.79 4.22 -7.37
CA SER A 7 12.19 4.65 -8.62
C SER A 7 10.84 3.98 -8.83
N LEU A 8 9.90 4.69 -9.47
CA LEU A 8 8.66 4.08 -9.94
C LEU A 8 8.98 2.98 -10.96
N PRO A 9 8.27 1.82 -10.93
CA PRO A 9 8.47 0.75 -11.90
C PRO A 9 7.87 1.04 -13.29
N TYR A 10 7.35 2.25 -13.51
CA TYR A 10 6.73 2.73 -14.75
C TYR A 10 6.98 4.23 -14.92
N ALA A 11 6.73 4.76 -16.13
CA ALA A 11 6.81 6.18 -16.39
C ALA A 11 5.76 6.97 -15.60
N ASN A 12 6.06 8.21 -15.23
CA ASN A 12 5.23 9.03 -14.35
C ASN A 12 3.80 9.29 -14.87
N ASP A 13 3.59 9.21 -16.18
CA ASP A 13 2.29 9.39 -16.85
C ASP A 13 1.62 8.08 -17.28
N ALA A 14 2.27 6.94 -17.02
CA ALA A 14 1.85 5.65 -17.57
C ALA A 14 0.58 5.06 -16.93
N LEU A 15 0.13 5.59 -15.79
CA LEU A 15 -1.10 5.16 -15.11
C LEU A 15 -2.33 5.97 -15.52
N ALA A 16 -2.16 6.98 -16.40
CA ALA A 16 -3.30 7.72 -16.94
C ALA A 16 -4.21 6.78 -17.78
N PRO A 17 -5.54 7.03 -17.82
CA PRO A 17 -6.25 8.17 -17.21
C PRO A 17 -6.69 7.94 -15.76
N TYR A 18 -6.32 6.83 -15.12
CA TYR A 18 -6.82 6.42 -13.80
C TYR A 18 -6.04 7.04 -12.63
N MET A 19 -4.78 7.41 -12.87
CA MET A 19 -3.96 8.18 -11.94
C MET A 19 -3.07 9.10 -12.77
N SER A 20 -3.17 10.41 -12.54
CA SER A 20 -2.46 11.42 -13.34
C SER A 20 -0.98 11.53 -12.95
N ALA A 21 -0.19 12.06 -13.88
CA ALA A 21 1.20 12.43 -13.60
C ALA A 21 1.29 13.45 -12.46
N GLU A 22 0.35 14.40 -12.37
CA GLU A 22 0.30 15.37 -11.28
C GLU A 22 0.14 14.69 -9.92
N THR A 23 -0.74 13.70 -9.82
CA THR A 23 -0.88 12.89 -8.60
C THR A 23 0.44 12.21 -8.24
N LEU A 24 1.14 11.59 -9.20
CA LEU A 24 2.41 10.92 -8.95
C LEU A 24 3.55 11.90 -8.61
N ASP A 25 3.59 13.09 -9.21
CA ASP A 25 4.57 14.13 -8.88
C ASP A 25 4.49 14.53 -7.39
N PHE A 26 3.28 14.66 -6.85
CA PHE A 26 3.10 14.95 -5.43
C PHE A 26 3.25 13.68 -4.58
N HIS A 27 2.61 12.59 -4.94
CA HIS A 27 2.51 11.42 -4.10
C HIS A 27 3.86 10.70 -3.96
N HIS A 28 4.54 10.40 -5.07
CA HIS A 28 5.87 9.82 -5.06
C HIS A 28 6.94 10.89 -4.77
N GLY A 29 6.94 11.97 -5.57
CA GLY A 29 8.04 12.94 -5.56
C GLY A 29 8.08 13.87 -4.34
N LYS A 30 6.97 14.02 -3.59
CA LYS A 30 6.90 14.86 -2.39
C LYS A 30 6.57 14.05 -1.14
N HIS A 31 5.40 13.41 -1.09
CA HIS A 31 4.99 12.69 0.12
C HIS A 31 5.94 11.53 0.45
N HIS A 32 6.15 10.58 -0.47
CA HIS A 32 7.04 9.45 -0.22
C HIS A 32 8.48 9.91 0.04
N GLN A 33 9.01 10.86 -0.75
CA GLN A 33 10.34 11.43 -0.51
C GLN A 33 10.47 12.02 0.89
N THR A 34 9.44 12.71 1.38
CA THR A 34 9.45 13.32 2.72
C THR A 34 9.53 12.24 3.81
N TYR A 35 8.78 11.14 3.68
CA TYR A 35 8.86 10.02 4.62
C TYR A 35 10.27 9.42 4.68
N VAL A 36 10.91 9.22 3.53
CA VAL A 36 12.29 8.72 3.45
C VAL A 36 13.26 9.67 4.13
N THR A 37 13.18 10.96 3.83
CA THR A 37 14.05 11.99 4.40
C THR A 37 13.88 12.05 5.93
N ASN A 38 12.65 12.09 6.42
CA ASN A 38 12.35 12.15 7.84
C ASN A 38 12.80 10.87 8.57
N LEU A 39 12.56 9.70 7.98
CA LEU A 39 13.01 8.43 8.55
C LEU A 39 14.52 8.40 8.74
N ASN A 40 15.28 8.78 7.71
CA ASN A 40 16.75 8.83 7.79
C ASN A 40 17.24 9.81 8.88
N ASN A 41 16.58 10.96 9.01
CA ASN A 41 16.93 11.93 10.06
C ASN A 41 16.65 11.37 11.47
N LEU A 42 15.52 10.68 11.66
CA LEU A 42 15.13 10.09 12.95
C LEU A 42 15.97 8.88 13.33
N LEU A 43 16.48 8.14 12.34
CA LEU A 43 17.33 6.98 12.57
C LEU A 43 18.82 7.31 12.74
N LYS A 44 19.20 8.57 12.53
CA LYS A 44 20.59 8.98 12.74
C LYS A 44 20.99 8.74 14.19
N ASP A 45 22.03 7.93 14.37
CA ASP A 45 22.55 7.52 15.69
C ASP A 45 21.55 6.74 16.57
N HIS A 46 20.45 6.25 15.97
CA HIS A 46 19.45 5.44 16.65
C HIS A 46 19.81 3.94 16.57
N GLU A 47 19.45 3.16 17.59
CA GLU A 47 19.74 1.72 17.65
C GLU A 47 19.16 0.91 16.48
N LEU A 48 18.05 1.36 15.89
CA LEU A 48 17.42 0.73 14.74
C LEU A 48 18.04 1.09 13.39
N GLN A 49 19.07 1.94 13.33
CA GLN A 49 19.67 2.43 12.08
C GLN A 49 20.15 1.33 11.13
N SER A 50 20.52 0.17 11.66
CA SER A 50 21.00 -0.98 10.87
C SER A 50 19.95 -2.09 10.69
N SER A 51 18.71 -1.89 11.14
CA SER A 51 17.63 -2.85 11.03
C SER A 51 16.98 -2.80 9.63
N SER A 52 16.29 -3.89 9.23
CA SER A 52 15.45 -3.87 8.05
C SER A 52 14.27 -2.91 8.24
N LEU A 53 13.66 -2.47 7.14
CA LEU A 53 12.51 -1.55 7.20
C LEU A 53 11.33 -2.20 7.92
N GLU A 54 11.08 -3.48 7.65
CA GLU A 54 10.05 -4.29 8.31
C GLU A 54 10.27 -4.38 9.82
N ASP A 55 11.51 -4.67 10.24
CA ASP A 55 11.86 -4.72 11.66
C ASP A 55 11.65 -3.37 12.35
N ILE A 56 12.00 -2.27 11.67
CA ILE A 56 11.78 -0.92 12.20
C ILE A 56 10.28 -0.67 12.40
N VAL A 57 9.46 -0.98 11.39
CA VAL A 57 8.00 -0.82 11.47
C VAL A 57 7.44 -1.61 12.66
N VAL A 58 7.77 -2.90 12.75
CA VAL A 58 7.24 -3.78 13.80
C VAL A 58 7.73 -3.40 15.19
N LYS A 59 8.99 -3.01 15.34
CA LYS A 59 9.54 -2.61 16.64
C LYS A 59 9.00 -1.25 17.08
N ALA A 60 9.02 -0.26 16.17
CA ALA A 60 8.55 1.09 16.48
C ALA A 60 7.03 1.15 16.75
N SER A 61 6.23 0.23 16.19
CA SER A 61 4.79 0.16 16.46
C SER A 61 4.46 -0.18 17.93
N LYS A 62 5.40 -0.77 18.65
CA LYS A 62 5.21 -1.25 20.04
C LYS A 62 5.64 -0.22 21.08
N ASP A 63 6.22 0.88 20.67
CA ASP A 63 6.75 1.91 21.57
C ASP A 63 6.25 3.30 21.16
N ALA A 64 5.43 3.89 22.00
CA ALA A 64 4.86 5.22 21.79
C ALA A 64 5.92 6.33 21.67
N SER A 65 7.12 6.15 22.26
CA SER A 65 8.23 7.11 22.12
C SER A 65 8.82 7.11 20.70
N MET A 66 8.61 6.04 19.92
CA MET A 66 9.06 5.87 18.56
C MET A 66 7.99 6.21 17.50
N THR A 67 6.89 6.89 17.89
CA THR A 67 5.79 7.23 16.97
C THR A 67 6.27 7.94 15.69
N GLY A 68 7.26 8.84 15.78
CA GLY A 68 7.84 9.51 14.62
C GLY A 68 8.54 8.53 13.67
N ILE A 69 9.33 7.61 14.21
CA ILE A 69 9.99 6.54 13.43
C ILE A 69 8.93 5.63 12.80
N PHE A 70 7.95 5.17 13.58
CA PHE A 70 6.86 4.33 13.09
C PHE A 70 6.11 4.96 11.93
N ASN A 71 5.70 6.22 12.06
CA ASN A 71 4.94 6.89 11.01
C ASN A 71 5.72 6.99 9.69
N ASN A 72 7.00 7.36 9.76
CA ASN A 72 7.79 7.51 8.54
C ASN A 72 8.25 6.16 7.96
N ALA A 73 8.61 5.18 8.78
CA ALA A 73 8.96 3.84 8.35
C ALA A 73 7.74 3.10 7.76
N GLY A 74 6.61 3.16 8.44
CA GLY A 74 5.36 2.56 7.96
C GLY A 74 4.94 3.14 6.61
N GLN A 75 4.93 4.48 6.49
CA GLN A 75 4.61 5.11 5.21
C GLN A 75 5.62 4.78 4.10
N HIS A 76 6.92 4.75 4.41
CA HIS A 76 7.91 4.35 3.42
C HIS A 76 7.66 2.94 2.93
N TRP A 77 7.44 1.98 3.83
CA TRP A 77 7.15 0.59 3.49
C TRP A 77 5.85 0.46 2.67
N ASN A 78 4.78 1.12 3.13
CA ASN A 78 3.47 1.09 2.47
C ASN A 78 3.55 1.57 1.03
N HIS A 79 4.29 2.65 0.78
CA HIS A 79 4.45 3.21 -0.56
C HIS A 79 5.33 2.35 -1.47
N ILE A 80 6.37 1.68 -0.93
CA ILE A 80 7.16 0.72 -1.73
C ILE A 80 6.23 -0.37 -2.29
N LEU A 81 5.41 -0.98 -1.45
CA LEU A 81 4.45 -1.99 -1.88
C LEU A 81 3.42 -1.40 -2.87
N PHE A 82 2.87 -0.22 -2.56
CA PHE A 82 1.84 0.43 -3.37
C PHE A 82 2.28 0.65 -4.81
N TRP A 83 3.50 1.16 -5.03
CA TRP A 83 4.01 1.38 -6.38
C TRP A 83 4.14 0.08 -7.17
N GLN A 84 4.57 -1.00 -6.54
CA GLN A 84 4.69 -2.31 -7.18
C GLN A 84 3.34 -3.00 -7.42
N CYS A 85 2.35 -2.68 -6.59
CA CYS A 85 0.98 -3.16 -6.79
C CYS A 85 0.29 -2.60 -8.03
N MET A 86 0.87 -1.62 -8.71
CA MET A 86 0.29 -1.00 -9.91
C MET A 86 1.16 -1.21 -11.14
N LYS A 87 0.52 -1.22 -12.32
CA LYS A 87 1.20 -1.21 -13.63
C LYS A 87 0.34 -0.50 -14.67
N PRO A 88 0.96 0.00 -15.77
CA PRO A 88 0.22 0.43 -16.96
C PRO A 88 -0.65 -0.70 -17.50
N ASN A 89 -1.89 -0.38 -17.88
CA ASN A 89 -2.88 -1.37 -18.32
C ASN A 89 -3.08 -2.51 -17.31
N GLY A 90 -3.06 -2.16 -16.02
CA GLY A 90 -3.31 -3.09 -14.93
C GLY A 90 -4.76 -3.52 -14.83
N GLY A 91 -5.11 -4.21 -13.76
CA GLY A 91 -6.39 -4.90 -13.64
C GLY A 91 -6.46 -6.10 -14.60
N GLY A 92 -7.63 -6.35 -15.18
CA GLY A 92 -7.82 -7.46 -16.13
C GLY A 92 -7.75 -8.84 -15.46
N PRO A 93 -7.29 -9.89 -16.20
CA PRO A 93 -7.24 -11.25 -15.69
C PRO A 93 -6.35 -11.40 -14.47
N ILE A 94 -6.83 -12.16 -13.49
CA ILE A 94 -6.07 -12.53 -12.30
C ILE A 94 -5.36 -13.86 -12.57
N PRO A 95 -4.06 -14.04 -12.22
CA PRO A 95 -3.40 -15.33 -12.33
C PRO A 95 -4.17 -16.43 -11.59
N SER A 96 -4.27 -17.61 -12.21
CA SER A 96 -5.18 -18.69 -11.77
C SER A 96 -4.94 -19.15 -10.33
N GLU A 97 -3.71 -19.11 -9.84
CA GLU A 97 -3.40 -19.45 -8.45
C GLU A 97 -4.00 -18.45 -7.47
N LEU A 98 -3.78 -17.15 -7.72
CA LEU A 98 -4.36 -16.09 -6.90
C LEU A 98 -5.89 -16.11 -7.01
N GLU A 99 -6.44 -16.25 -8.22
CA GLU A 99 -7.89 -16.35 -8.44
C GLU A 99 -8.50 -17.52 -7.65
N GLY A 100 -7.87 -18.68 -7.69
CA GLY A 100 -8.29 -19.86 -6.92
C GLY A 100 -8.31 -19.59 -5.42
N ARG A 101 -7.29 -18.90 -4.88
CA ARG A 101 -7.24 -18.53 -3.47
C ARG A 101 -8.30 -17.49 -3.11
N LEU A 102 -8.51 -16.47 -3.96
CA LEU A 102 -9.55 -15.46 -3.74
C LEU A 102 -10.94 -16.12 -3.71
N ASN A 103 -11.22 -17.03 -4.67
CA ASN A 103 -12.49 -17.76 -4.69
C ASN A 103 -12.67 -18.64 -3.46
N ASN A 104 -11.61 -19.30 -2.99
CA ASN A 104 -11.68 -20.15 -1.79
C ASN A 104 -11.93 -19.34 -0.51
N ASP A 105 -11.26 -18.21 -0.35
CA ASP A 105 -11.25 -17.48 0.91
C ASP A 105 -12.38 -16.43 1.00
N PHE A 106 -12.87 -15.93 -0.15
CA PHE A 106 -13.95 -14.91 -0.23
C PHE A 106 -15.24 -15.40 -0.88
N GLY A 107 -15.23 -16.59 -1.51
CA GLY A 107 -16.38 -17.11 -2.27
C GLY A 107 -16.33 -16.76 -3.76
N SER A 108 -15.88 -15.56 -4.12
CA SER A 108 -15.59 -15.17 -5.51
C SER A 108 -14.65 -13.97 -5.57
N VAL A 109 -14.06 -13.72 -6.75
CA VAL A 109 -13.27 -12.52 -7.02
C VAL A 109 -14.10 -11.25 -6.82
N GLU A 110 -15.37 -11.26 -7.21
CA GLU A 110 -16.28 -10.13 -7.03
C GLU A 110 -16.50 -9.82 -5.55
N GLN A 111 -16.72 -10.82 -4.72
CA GLN A 111 -16.88 -10.65 -3.27
C GLN A 111 -15.59 -10.12 -2.62
N PHE A 112 -14.44 -10.58 -3.08
CA PHE A 112 -13.16 -9.99 -2.65
C PHE A 112 -13.09 -8.50 -3.02
N LYS A 113 -13.37 -8.13 -4.28
CA LYS A 113 -13.34 -6.73 -4.74
C LYS A 113 -14.31 -5.86 -3.94
N GLU A 114 -15.52 -6.35 -3.70
CA GLU A 114 -16.51 -5.66 -2.86
C GLU A 114 -15.97 -5.44 -1.42
N ALA A 115 -15.41 -6.46 -0.81
CA ALA A 115 -14.83 -6.37 0.53
C ALA A 115 -13.67 -5.37 0.59
N PHE A 116 -12.80 -5.36 -0.43
CA PHE A 116 -11.67 -4.43 -0.52
C PHE A 116 -12.15 -2.97 -0.68
N ILE A 117 -13.09 -2.72 -1.59
CA ILE A 117 -13.70 -1.40 -1.78
C ILE A 117 -14.38 -0.93 -0.48
N GLN A 118 -15.13 -1.83 0.17
CA GLN A 118 -15.79 -1.53 1.44
C GLN A 118 -14.78 -1.17 2.53
N ALA A 119 -13.67 -1.91 2.64
CA ALA A 119 -12.61 -1.63 3.62
C ALA A 119 -12.02 -0.23 3.40
N GLY A 120 -11.63 0.11 2.16
CA GLY A 120 -11.08 1.42 1.83
C GLY A 120 -12.08 2.56 1.99
N THR A 121 -13.34 2.36 1.60
CA THR A 121 -14.40 3.36 1.73
C THR A 121 -14.72 3.68 3.19
N THR A 122 -14.74 2.65 4.04
CA THR A 122 -15.07 2.78 5.47
C THR A 122 -13.85 3.08 6.34
N GLN A 123 -12.65 3.18 5.77
CA GLN A 123 -11.49 3.70 6.51
C GLN A 123 -11.74 5.18 6.81
N PHE A 124 -12.05 5.46 8.08
CA PHE A 124 -12.32 6.83 8.52
C PHE A 124 -11.03 7.67 8.51
N GLY A 125 -11.05 8.78 7.79
CA GLY A 125 -9.87 9.63 7.61
C GLY A 125 -8.81 9.00 6.72
N SER A 126 -7.55 9.28 7.04
CA SER A 126 -6.38 8.78 6.32
C SER A 126 -6.08 7.34 6.70
N GLY A 127 -5.61 6.56 5.75
CA GLY A 127 -5.24 5.18 5.98
C GLY A 127 -5.08 4.37 4.70
N TRP A 128 -5.22 3.06 4.83
CA TRP A 128 -4.94 2.09 3.79
C TRP A 128 -5.97 0.96 3.79
N ALA A 129 -6.24 0.40 2.60
CA ALA A 129 -6.93 -0.87 2.43
C ALA A 129 -5.93 -1.93 2.00
N TRP A 130 -6.07 -3.16 2.51
CA TRP A 130 -5.11 -4.24 2.32
C TRP A 130 -5.77 -5.55 1.93
N LEU A 131 -5.09 -6.31 1.06
CA LEU A 131 -5.19 -7.76 0.99
C LEU A 131 -3.93 -8.31 1.65
N ALA A 132 -4.09 -9.15 2.66
CA ALA A 132 -2.98 -9.74 3.41
C ALA A 132 -3.18 -11.25 3.58
N ILE A 133 -2.08 -11.94 3.90
CA ILE A 133 -2.10 -13.34 4.30
C ILE A 133 -2.05 -13.38 5.82
N ASP A 134 -3.07 -13.96 6.45
CA ASP A 134 -3.14 -14.24 7.87
C ASP A 134 -3.30 -15.74 8.10
N ASN A 135 -2.31 -16.35 8.76
CA ASN A 135 -2.31 -17.81 9.05
C ASN A 135 -2.66 -18.67 7.81
N GLY A 136 -2.12 -18.31 6.64
CA GLY A 136 -2.30 -19.03 5.39
C GLY A 136 -3.59 -18.70 4.62
N LYS A 137 -4.45 -17.83 5.13
CA LYS A 137 -5.68 -17.36 4.46
C LYS A 137 -5.54 -15.93 3.95
N LEU A 138 -6.16 -15.64 2.83
CA LEU A 138 -6.32 -14.29 2.35
C LEU A 138 -7.40 -13.56 3.15
N VAL A 139 -7.05 -12.37 3.64
CA VAL A 139 -7.97 -11.50 4.39
C VAL A 139 -7.93 -10.08 3.84
N VAL A 140 -9.08 -9.41 3.83
CA VAL A 140 -9.15 -7.98 3.58
C VAL A 140 -9.19 -7.25 4.91
N THR A 141 -8.32 -6.26 5.08
CA THR A 141 -8.28 -5.42 6.27
C THR A 141 -8.04 -3.95 5.91
N LYS A 142 -8.09 -3.07 6.89
CA LYS A 142 -7.77 -1.65 6.75
C LYS A 142 -7.03 -1.17 7.98
N SER A 143 -6.23 -0.13 7.81
CA SER A 143 -5.46 0.46 8.90
C SER A 143 -5.43 1.98 8.82
N PRO A 144 -5.40 2.68 9.97
CA PRO A 144 -5.31 4.14 9.98
C PRO A 144 -3.88 4.63 9.76
N ASN A 145 -3.75 5.81 9.18
CA ASN A 145 -2.51 6.57 9.04
C ASN A 145 -1.37 5.74 8.38
N ALA A 146 -0.29 5.50 9.11
CA ALA A 146 0.90 4.78 8.65
C ALA A 146 0.88 3.28 8.96
N SER A 147 -0.10 2.82 9.75
CA SER A 147 -0.17 1.41 10.16
C SER A 147 -0.41 0.48 8.96
N ASN A 148 0.07 -0.75 9.09
CA ASN A 148 -0.06 -1.79 8.08
C ASN A 148 -0.13 -3.18 8.74
N PRO A 149 -0.53 -4.24 8.01
CA PRO A 149 -0.71 -5.57 8.59
C PRO A 149 0.55 -6.24 9.16
N LEU A 150 1.77 -5.74 8.85
CA LEU A 150 3.01 -6.26 9.46
C LEU A 150 2.99 -6.15 10.97
N VAL A 151 2.37 -5.10 11.52
CA VAL A 151 2.32 -4.89 12.99
C VAL A 151 1.50 -5.95 13.70
N ASP A 152 0.57 -6.58 12.98
CA ASP A 152 -0.29 -7.67 13.46
C ASP A 152 0.25 -9.06 13.05
N GLY A 153 1.44 -9.13 12.45
CA GLY A 153 2.08 -10.38 12.04
C GLY A 153 1.53 -10.97 10.73
N MET A 154 0.73 -10.21 9.99
CA MET A 154 0.23 -10.64 8.67
C MET A 154 1.20 -10.23 7.56
N LYS A 155 1.13 -10.91 6.39
CA LYS A 155 1.89 -10.56 5.18
C LYS A 155 1.02 -9.75 4.22
N PRO A 156 1.18 -8.43 4.09
CA PRO A 156 0.45 -7.66 3.07
C PRO A 156 0.95 -8.01 1.67
N ILE A 157 0.02 -8.26 0.74
CA ILE A 157 0.33 -8.59 -0.67
C ILE A 157 -0.27 -7.59 -1.66
N LEU A 158 -1.27 -6.81 -1.24
CA LEU A 158 -1.85 -5.70 -1.99
C LEU A 158 -2.20 -4.59 -1.01
N GLY A 159 -1.79 -3.37 -1.30
CA GLY A 159 -2.13 -2.18 -0.54
C GLY A 159 -2.69 -1.08 -1.44
N CYS A 160 -3.70 -0.35 -0.95
CA CYS A 160 -4.22 0.84 -1.61
C CYS A 160 -4.25 1.99 -0.61
N ASP A 161 -3.55 3.06 -0.95
CA ASP A 161 -3.54 4.30 -0.17
C ASP A 161 -4.89 5.02 -0.27
N VAL A 162 -5.55 5.26 0.85
CA VAL A 162 -6.82 6.02 0.91
C VAL A 162 -6.67 7.34 1.68
N TRP A 163 -5.44 7.83 1.86
CA TRP A 163 -5.19 9.24 2.18
C TRP A 163 -5.72 10.10 1.03
N GLU A 164 -6.30 11.25 1.32
CA GLU A 164 -6.87 12.13 0.29
C GLU A 164 -5.84 12.54 -0.77
N HIS A 165 -4.58 12.74 -0.38
CA HIS A 165 -3.52 13.11 -1.33
C HIS A 165 -3.29 12.05 -2.43
N SER A 166 -3.69 10.80 -2.22
CA SER A 166 -3.51 9.72 -3.20
C SER A 166 -4.52 9.77 -4.34
N TYR A 167 -5.69 10.40 -4.15
CA TYR A 167 -6.78 10.36 -5.12
C TYR A 167 -7.51 11.70 -5.33
N TYR A 168 -7.33 12.71 -4.48
CA TYR A 168 -8.17 13.91 -4.51
C TYR A 168 -8.01 14.73 -5.80
N ILE A 169 -6.82 14.76 -6.41
CA ILE A 169 -6.57 15.47 -7.67
C ILE A 169 -7.45 14.88 -8.79
N ASP A 170 -7.53 13.55 -8.90
CA ASP A 170 -8.18 12.85 -9.99
C ASP A 170 -9.67 12.56 -9.69
N TYR A 171 -10.02 12.27 -8.45
CA TYR A 171 -11.35 11.78 -8.05
C TYR A 171 -12.10 12.71 -7.09
N ARG A 172 -11.46 13.76 -6.55
CA ARG A 172 -12.03 14.61 -5.51
C ARG A 172 -12.47 13.74 -4.31
N ASN A 173 -13.69 13.90 -3.84
CA ASN A 173 -14.25 13.16 -2.69
C ASN A 173 -14.78 11.75 -3.05
N LYS A 174 -14.56 11.29 -4.29
CA LYS A 174 -15.10 10.01 -4.76
C LYS A 174 -14.15 8.84 -4.50
N ARG A 175 -13.82 8.59 -3.24
CA ARG A 175 -12.95 7.48 -2.83
C ARG A 175 -13.42 6.10 -3.35
N PRO A 176 -14.73 5.77 -3.37
CA PRO A 176 -15.19 4.50 -3.94
C PRO A 176 -14.85 4.35 -5.43
N ASP A 177 -14.96 5.42 -6.22
CA ASP A 177 -14.63 5.40 -7.66
C ASP A 177 -13.12 5.19 -7.88
N TYR A 178 -12.29 5.81 -7.05
CA TYR A 178 -10.84 5.58 -7.05
C TYR A 178 -10.49 4.12 -6.71
N LEU A 179 -11.07 3.57 -5.65
CA LEU A 179 -10.84 2.16 -5.26
C LEU A 179 -11.26 1.18 -6.36
N LYS A 180 -12.40 1.46 -7.01
CA LYS A 180 -12.86 0.68 -8.16
C LYS A 180 -11.88 0.77 -9.33
N ALA A 181 -11.45 1.97 -9.71
CA ALA A 181 -10.48 2.19 -10.78
C ALA A 181 -9.13 1.52 -10.46
N PHE A 182 -8.68 1.58 -9.20
CA PHE A 182 -7.48 0.88 -8.75
C PHE A 182 -7.55 -0.62 -9.02
N LEU A 183 -8.61 -1.30 -8.57
CA LEU A 183 -8.75 -2.75 -8.76
C LEU A 183 -8.96 -3.16 -10.22
N ASP A 184 -9.72 -2.38 -10.98
CA ASP A 184 -10.12 -2.77 -12.33
C ASP A 184 -9.11 -2.36 -13.41
N SER A 185 -8.23 -1.37 -13.13
CA SER A 185 -7.41 -0.76 -14.17
C SER A 185 -5.95 -0.49 -13.79
N LEU A 186 -5.57 -0.59 -12.52
CA LEU A 186 -4.22 -0.27 -12.08
C LEU A 186 -3.48 -1.46 -11.48
N VAL A 187 -4.17 -2.40 -10.81
CA VAL A 187 -3.50 -3.48 -10.07
C VAL A 187 -2.67 -4.36 -10.98
N ASN A 188 -1.42 -4.58 -10.57
CA ASN A 188 -0.49 -5.56 -11.13
C ASN A 188 -0.74 -6.92 -10.47
N TRP A 189 -1.71 -7.68 -10.98
CA TRP A 189 -2.10 -8.96 -10.41
C TRP A 189 -0.99 -10.01 -10.45
N GLU A 190 -0.06 -9.94 -11.40
CA GLU A 190 1.11 -10.83 -11.46
C GLU A 190 2.04 -10.57 -10.29
N PHE A 191 2.27 -9.28 -9.93
CA PHE A 191 3.04 -8.93 -8.74
C PHE A 191 2.32 -9.44 -7.48
N VAL A 192 1.02 -9.19 -7.36
CA VAL A 192 0.24 -9.66 -6.19
C VAL A 192 0.31 -11.18 -6.06
N ALA A 193 0.17 -11.92 -7.17
CA ALA A 193 0.28 -13.38 -7.17
C ALA A 193 1.69 -13.84 -6.75
N SER A 194 2.75 -13.16 -7.18
CA SER A 194 4.12 -13.49 -6.78
C SER A 194 4.41 -13.32 -5.29
N GLN A 195 3.51 -12.67 -4.55
CA GLN A 195 3.64 -12.48 -3.11
C GLN A 195 2.94 -13.58 -2.28
N LEU A 196 2.35 -14.60 -2.93
CA LEU A 196 1.63 -15.67 -2.23
C LEU A 196 2.51 -16.61 -1.40
N ASP A 197 3.81 -16.75 -1.75
CA ASP A 197 4.79 -17.63 -1.11
C ASP A 197 5.46 -16.99 0.12
#